data_e3ac9bf3779715bd1348532d5ab6b255
#
_entry.id   e3ac9bf3779715bd1348532d5ab6b255
#
_cell.length_a   1.000
_cell.length_b   1.000
_cell.length_c   1.000
_cell.angle_alpha   90.00
_cell.angle_beta   90.00
_cell.angle_gamma   90.00
#
_symmetry.space_group_name_H-M   'P 1'
#
loop_
_entity.id
_entity.type
_entity.pdbx_description
1 polymer ?
#
loop_
_entity_poly.entity_id
_entity_poly.type
_entity_poly.pdbx_seq_one_letter_code
_entity_poly.pdbx_strand_id
1 'polypeptide(L)'
;TQWVDQLYLNWPAGGDDNEKQSFFWFHDHRMDHTGSNVYKGLVGLYPIYDPKGNLDAGDETKGYRLPGVRTNNPDGSFDVKYDIPLAFFDCRLDDGTTPHNDIHDAEYPLVKPGVHPEWWGKTFYKHFPNHGFVGDIFTVNGVAYPTMTVDRRKYRFRFLDCSIARIYDFQMMSSSQGPKSAASLGYGGDELQGQWRIPDAQQCMQFVEIASDGGLIPFPFKRNNFELWPAKRREVIIDFTKYQDGTPTKKGDVIYLTNVSKMTDGRMPSKSVRGGIDPNYKIPMIKFVIGDAPAVPDASLIPTKLRPLPAVPSNWQTMLDNRMIFEVQRGSAGGETEWLINGKPFDPLTSATSQKNKKGLSPLAQQKMGSYNLWEIRNGGGGWVHPVHLHMEEHQTLMRNGKIVTAGNAAHPDDVSREDVVALDPSESVIIGRYFRDFVGPYVAHCHNLAHEDHQMMWGWEITP
;
A
#
# COMPACT_ATOMS: atom_id res chain seq x y z
N THR A 1 21.63 21.47 -14.19
CA THR A 1 20.93 20.37 -13.53
C THR A 1 21.22 20.49 -12.04
N GLN A 2 20.20 20.69 -11.23
CA GLN A 2 20.34 20.66 -9.77
C GLN A 2 19.98 19.26 -9.28
N TRP A 3 20.73 18.76 -8.31
CA TRP A 3 20.49 17.52 -7.62
C TRP A 3 20.72 17.72 -6.13
N VAL A 4 20.09 16.91 -5.31
CA VAL A 4 20.13 17.03 -3.86
C VAL A 4 20.52 15.67 -3.30
N ASP A 5 21.53 15.67 -2.42
CA ASP A 5 21.88 14.50 -1.63
C ASP A 5 20.97 14.43 -0.42
N GLN A 6 20.35 13.28 -0.20
CA GLN A 6 19.54 13.00 0.98
C GLN A 6 20.10 11.79 1.73
N LEU A 7 20.23 11.94 3.03
CA LEU A 7 20.69 10.86 3.91
C LEU A 7 19.52 10.24 4.64
N TYR A 8 19.29 8.95 4.40
CA TYR A 8 18.34 8.13 5.14
C TYR A 8 19.07 7.38 6.25
N LEU A 9 18.82 7.74 7.50
CA LEU A 9 19.56 7.23 8.64
C LEU A 9 19.23 5.78 9.00
N ASN A 10 18.10 5.24 8.56
CA ASN A 10 17.57 3.94 8.99
C ASN A 10 17.51 3.79 10.52
N TRP A 11 17.17 4.88 11.19
CA TRP A 11 17.09 4.94 12.63
C TRP A 11 15.80 4.27 13.11
N PRO A 12 15.88 3.22 13.96
CA PRO A 12 14.68 2.66 14.55
C PRO A 12 14.06 3.64 15.54
N ALA A 13 12.75 3.78 15.55
CA ALA A 13 12.05 4.75 16.38
C ALA A 13 12.45 4.62 17.86
N GLY A 14 12.79 5.74 18.50
CA GLY A 14 13.32 5.79 19.87
C GLY A 14 14.65 5.09 20.08
N GLY A 15 15.37 4.70 19.03
CA GLY A 15 16.58 3.88 19.11
C GLY A 15 16.33 2.44 19.53
N ASP A 16 15.09 1.97 19.53
CA ASP A 16 14.71 0.62 19.94
C ASP A 16 14.88 -0.38 18.79
N ASP A 17 15.73 -1.37 18.98
CA ASP A 17 15.95 -2.45 17.99
C ASP A 17 14.65 -3.21 17.63
N ASN A 18 13.63 -3.18 18.49
CA ASN A 18 12.31 -3.74 18.20
C ASN A 18 11.47 -2.88 17.23
N GLU A 19 11.89 -1.67 16.96
CA GLU A 19 11.19 -0.75 16.04
C GLU A 19 11.86 -0.70 14.65
N LYS A 20 12.74 -1.65 14.34
CA LYS A 20 13.35 -1.77 13.01
C LYS A 20 12.31 -2.08 11.97
N GLN A 21 12.33 -1.32 10.90
CA GLN A 21 11.49 -1.52 9.73
C GLN A 21 11.98 -2.70 8.89
N SER A 22 11.15 -3.15 7.96
CA SER A 22 11.53 -4.21 7.01
C SER A 22 11.32 -3.81 5.55
N PHE A 23 10.28 -3.03 5.24
CA PHE A 23 9.99 -2.65 3.87
C PHE A 23 9.39 -1.25 3.79
N PHE A 24 10.22 -0.30 3.39
CA PHE A 24 9.81 1.02 2.98
C PHE A 24 9.76 1.16 1.46
N TRP A 25 9.26 2.26 1.03
CA TRP A 25 9.31 2.75 -0.34
C TRP A 25 9.41 4.27 -0.32
N PHE A 26 9.76 4.86 -1.44
CA PHE A 26 9.75 6.30 -1.61
C PHE A 26 9.14 6.66 -2.95
N HIS A 27 8.53 7.83 -3.01
CA HIS A 27 7.90 8.36 -4.21
C HIS A 27 7.99 9.88 -4.24
N ASP A 28 7.71 10.46 -5.40
CA ASP A 28 7.55 11.90 -5.51
C ASP A 28 6.38 12.38 -4.65
N HIS A 29 6.57 13.48 -3.96
CA HIS A 29 5.56 14.04 -3.05
C HIS A 29 5.33 15.53 -3.34
N ARG A 30 5.49 15.92 -4.59
CA ARG A 30 5.23 17.28 -5.01
C ARG A 30 3.75 17.58 -4.97
N MET A 31 3.36 18.54 -4.13
CA MET A 31 1.96 18.97 -4.00
C MET A 31 1.33 19.25 -5.36
N ASP A 32 0.08 18.82 -5.53
CA ASP A 32 -0.73 18.89 -6.76
C ASP A 32 -0.17 18.07 -7.94
N HIS A 33 0.90 17.29 -7.74
CA HIS A 33 1.54 16.51 -8.78
C HIS A 33 1.94 15.09 -8.34
N THR A 34 1.69 14.72 -7.09
CA THR A 34 2.08 13.42 -6.55
C THR A 34 1.51 12.29 -7.40
N GLY A 35 0.20 12.31 -7.66
CA GLY A 35 -0.47 11.29 -8.46
C GLY A 35 0.11 11.16 -9.86
N SER A 36 0.33 12.27 -10.56
CA SER A 36 0.88 12.25 -11.92
C SER A 36 2.33 11.73 -11.94
N ASN A 37 3.13 12.06 -10.94
CA ASN A 37 4.53 11.68 -10.89
C ASN A 37 4.69 10.21 -10.45
N VAL A 38 3.90 9.76 -9.49
CA VAL A 38 3.82 8.33 -9.12
C VAL A 38 3.33 7.50 -10.31
N TYR A 39 2.28 7.95 -11.02
CA TYR A 39 1.78 7.28 -12.22
C TYR A 39 2.85 7.14 -13.33
N LYS A 40 3.77 8.08 -13.43
CA LYS A 40 4.91 8.03 -14.35
C LYS A 40 6.06 7.14 -13.86
N GLY A 41 5.94 6.54 -12.68
CA GLY A 41 6.91 5.61 -12.12
C GLY A 41 7.98 6.24 -11.23
N LEU A 42 7.77 7.46 -10.70
CA LEU A 42 8.70 8.05 -9.73
C LEU A 42 8.49 7.42 -8.35
N VAL A 43 8.77 6.14 -8.26
CA VAL A 43 8.70 5.30 -7.06
C VAL A 43 9.95 4.44 -6.93
N GLY A 44 10.31 4.08 -5.71
CA GLY A 44 11.40 3.16 -5.45
C GLY A 44 11.11 2.26 -4.25
N LEU A 45 11.52 0.99 -4.37
CA LEU A 45 11.38 0.00 -3.31
C LEU A 45 12.60 0.06 -2.38
N TYR A 46 12.37 -0.06 -1.09
CA TYR A 46 13.41 0.10 -0.08
C TYR A 46 13.33 -0.99 1.00
N PRO A 47 13.75 -2.25 0.70
CA PRO A 47 13.86 -3.31 1.68
C PRO A 47 14.96 -3.01 2.71
N ILE A 48 14.67 -3.25 3.99
CA ILE A 48 15.61 -3.04 5.10
C ILE A 48 15.87 -4.38 5.80
N TYR A 49 17.13 -4.59 6.19
CA TYR A 49 17.57 -5.77 6.91
C TYR A 49 18.32 -5.39 8.17
N ASP A 50 18.25 -6.24 9.19
CA ASP A 50 19.02 -6.04 10.42
C ASP A 50 20.51 -6.35 10.20
N PRO A 51 21.39 -5.36 10.29
CA PRO A 51 22.82 -5.57 10.07
C PRO A 51 23.47 -6.46 11.13
N LYS A 52 22.89 -6.54 12.33
CA LYS A 52 23.38 -7.40 13.42
C LYS A 52 22.97 -8.87 13.24
N GLY A 53 22.04 -9.15 12.31
CA GLY A 53 21.58 -10.50 12.02
C GLY A 53 20.76 -11.18 13.12
N ASN A 54 20.29 -10.42 14.09
CA ASN A 54 19.55 -10.96 15.23
C ASN A 54 18.05 -11.13 14.97
N LEU A 55 17.51 -10.41 13.98
CA LEU A 55 16.12 -10.45 13.60
C LEU A 55 16.00 -10.84 12.11
N ASP A 56 15.84 -9.85 11.24
CA ASP A 56 15.69 -10.02 9.80
C ASP A 56 17.04 -9.81 9.10
N ALA A 57 17.80 -10.85 8.95
CA ALA A 57 19.17 -10.77 8.41
C ALA A 57 19.24 -10.77 6.87
N GLY A 58 18.13 -11.08 6.16
CA GLY A 58 18.16 -11.42 4.74
C GLY A 58 18.92 -12.74 4.46
N ASP A 59 19.13 -13.56 5.49
CA ASP A 59 19.89 -14.80 5.46
C ASP A 59 19.14 -15.87 6.26
N GLU A 60 18.65 -16.88 5.58
CA GLU A 60 17.80 -17.95 6.14
C GLU A 60 18.53 -18.85 7.15
N THR A 61 19.83 -18.62 7.39
CA THR A 61 20.59 -19.33 8.40
C THR A 61 20.75 -18.51 9.70
N LYS A 62 20.29 -17.25 9.70
CA LYS A 62 20.48 -16.29 10.81
C LYS A 62 19.16 -15.67 11.27
N GLY A 63 19.16 -15.16 12.48
CA GLY A 63 18.02 -14.45 13.08
C GLY A 63 16.75 -15.28 13.04
N TYR A 64 15.66 -14.71 12.52
CA TYR A 64 14.39 -15.41 12.34
C TYR A 64 14.42 -16.48 11.25
N ARG A 65 15.50 -16.57 10.49
CA ARG A 65 15.65 -17.52 9.39
C ARG A 65 14.53 -17.41 8.35
N LEU A 66 14.09 -16.19 8.06
CA LEU A 66 13.13 -15.93 6.99
C LEU A 66 13.75 -16.30 5.64
N PRO A 67 12.93 -16.66 4.62
CA PRO A 67 13.48 -17.00 3.31
C PRO A 67 14.35 -15.88 2.77
N GLY A 68 15.59 -16.21 2.40
CA GLY A 68 16.57 -15.28 1.86
C GLY A 68 17.96 -15.88 1.86
N VAL A 69 18.67 -15.74 0.75
CA VAL A 69 20.09 -16.10 0.63
C VAL A 69 20.85 -14.84 0.26
N ARG A 70 21.54 -14.29 1.24
CA ARG A 70 22.31 -13.05 1.09
C ARG A 70 23.65 -13.30 0.44
N THR A 71 23.95 -12.51 -0.58
CA THR A 71 25.25 -12.44 -1.25
C THR A 71 25.79 -11.02 -1.15
N ASN A 72 26.95 -10.84 -0.54
CA ASN A 72 27.60 -9.55 -0.46
C ASN A 72 28.43 -9.30 -1.72
N ASN A 73 28.33 -8.10 -2.27
CA ASN A 73 29.04 -7.65 -3.46
C ASN A 73 30.32 -6.91 -3.11
N PRO A 74 31.31 -6.83 -4.02
CA PRO A 74 32.59 -6.14 -3.76
C PRO A 74 32.47 -4.65 -3.49
N ASP A 75 31.39 -3.99 -3.97
CA ASP A 75 31.11 -2.56 -3.79
C ASP A 75 30.44 -2.25 -2.43
N GLY A 76 30.23 -3.26 -1.59
CA GLY A 76 29.56 -3.14 -0.30
C GLY A 76 28.04 -3.28 -0.35
N SER A 77 27.46 -3.39 -1.54
CA SER A 77 26.04 -3.75 -1.72
C SER A 77 25.84 -5.26 -1.46
N PHE A 78 24.58 -5.68 -1.45
CA PHE A 78 24.24 -7.10 -1.34
C PHE A 78 22.93 -7.41 -2.03
N ASP A 79 22.79 -8.66 -2.44
CA ASP A 79 21.58 -9.23 -2.99
C ASP A 79 20.97 -10.23 -2.02
N VAL A 80 19.65 -10.37 -2.02
CA VAL A 80 18.94 -11.38 -1.24
C VAL A 80 18.06 -12.20 -2.16
N LYS A 81 18.54 -13.37 -2.58
CA LYS A 81 17.74 -14.31 -3.36
C LYS A 81 16.61 -14.87 -2.51
N TYR A 82 15.45 -15.13 -3.10
CA TYR A 82 14.23 -15.67 -2.47
C TYR A 82 13.48 -14.71 -1.52
N ASP A 83 13.90 -13.45 -1.46
CA ASP A 83 13.20 -12.35 -0.82
C ASP A 83 12.95 -11.28 -1.89
N ILE A 84 11.71 -11.14 -2.34
CA ILE A 84 11.38 -10.46 -3.59
C ILE A 84 10.39 -9.32 -3.32
N PRO A 85 10.82 -8.06 -3.48
CA PRO A 85 9.91 -6.92 -3.42
C PRO A 85 9.09 -6.83 -4.70
N LEU A 86 7.78 -6.54 -4.52
CA LEU A 86 6.79 -6.46 -5.58
C LEU A 86 6.01 -5.15 -5.45
N ALA A 87 6.11 -4.28 -6.44
CA ALA A 87 5.31 -3.09 -6.59
C ALA A 87 4.15 -3.36 -7.54
N PHE A 88 2.93 -3.29 -7.03
CA PHE A 88 1.70 -3.45 -7.81
C PHE A 88 1.19 -2.10 -8.27
N PHE A 89 0.80 -2.02 -9.52
CA PHE A 89 0.36 -0.81 -10.15
C PHE A 89 -0.63 -1.11 -11.26
N ASP A 90 -1.67 -0.31 -11.39
CA ASP A 90 -2.59 -0.39 -12.52
C ASP A 90 -2.44 0.83 -13.43
N CYS A 91 -2.51 0.60 -14.71
CA CYS A 91 -2.38 1.65 -15.71
C CYS A 91 -3.38 1.45 -16.85
N ARG A 92 -3.54 2.49 -17.63
CA ARG A 92 -4.20 2.45 -18.92
C ARG A 92 -3.24 2.99 -19.96
N LEU A 93 -3.04 2.20 -21.01
CA LEU A 93 -2.17 2.58 -22.11
C LEU A 93 -2.98 3.29 -23.18
N ASP A 94 -2.40 4.36 -23.70
CA ASP A 94 -2.92 5.09 -24.84
C ASP A 94 -2.43 4.45 -26.14
N ASP A 95 -3.27 4.39 -27.15
CA ASP A 95 -2.91 3.90 -28.49
C ASP A 95 -2.17 4.96 -29.33
N GLY A 96 -2.03 6.18 -28.82
CA GLY A 96 -1.37 7.31 -29.45
C GLY A 96 -2.15 7.93 -30.62
N THR A 97 -3.35 7.44 -30.90
CA THR A 97 -4.13 7.85 -32.09
C THR A 97 -5.56 8.24 -31.76
N THR A 98 -6.20 7.60 -30.79
CA THR A 98 -7.58 7.87 -30.42
C THR A 98 -7.72 9.22 -29.72
N PRO A 99 -8.50 10.17 -30.25
CA PRO A 99 -8.71 11.46 -29.59
C PRO A 99 -9.39 11.29 -28.22
N HIS A 100 -8.89 11.97 -27.21
CA HIS A 100 -9.53 12.04 -25.90
C HIS A 100 -10.64 13.08 -25.91
N ASN A 101 -11.87 12.65 -26.22
CA ASN A 101 -13.01 13.54 -26.40
C ASN A 101 -13.72 13.94 -25.08
N ASP A 102 -13.31 13.40 -23.96
CA ASP A 102 -14.03 13.57 -22.68
C ASP A 102 -13.32 14.49 -21.69
N ILE A 103 -12.57 15.43 -22.20
CA ILE A 103 -12.07 16.50 -21.35
C ILE A 103 -13.22 17.51 -21.24
N HIS A 104 -14.05 17.33 -20.23
CA HIS A 104 -15.16 18.25 -19.91
C HIS A 104 -14.68 19.55 -19.28
N ASP A 105 -13.39 19.76 -19.18
CA ASP A 105 -12.83 20.95 -18.63
C ASP A 105 -12.74 22.04 -19.68
N ALA A 106 -13.41 23.15 -19.43
CA ALA A 106 -13.32 24.35 -20.26
C ALA A 106 -11.89 24.91 -20.35
N GLU A 107 -11.02 24.55 -19.42
CA GLU A 107 -9.61 24.93 -19.43
C GLU A 107 -8.76 24.10 -20.40
N TYR A 108 -9.28 22.94 -20.86
CA TYR A 108 -8.59 22.09 -21.84
C TYR A 108 -9.18 22.10 -23.27
N PRO A 109 -9.90 23.13 -23.73
CA PRO A 109 -10.47 23.16 -25.09
C PRO A 109 -9.41 23.11 -26.19
N LEU A 110 -8.13 23.07 -25.83
CA LEU A 110 -7.00 23.29 -26.71
C LEU A 110 -5.95 22.17 -26.65
N VAL A 111 -6.27 20.99 -26.17
CA VAL A 111 -5.39 19.82 -26.33
C VAL A 111 -5.32 19.50 -27.82
N LYS A 112 -4.60 20.34 -28.54
CA LYS A 112 -4.22 20.11 -29.93
C LYS A 112 -2.88 19.41 -29.95
N PRO A 113 -2.69 18.48 -30.88
CA PRO A 113 -1.38 17.90 -31.15
C PRO A 113 -0.30 18.99 -31.25
N GLY A 114 0.76 18.86 -30.48
CA GLY A 114 1.89 19.76 -30.52
C GLY A 114 1.82 21.03 -29.66
N VAL A 115 0.67 21.36 -29.04
CA VAL A 115 0.57 22.52 -28.12
C VAL A 115 0.98 22.13 -26.71
N HIS A 116 0.55 20.95 -26.25
CA HIS A 116 0.92 20.38 -24.97
C HIS A 116 1.24 18.91 -25.16
N PRO A 117 2.41 18.58 -25.73
CA PRO A 117 2.79 17.19 -25.98
C PRO A 117 2.86 16.33 -24.71
N GLU A 118 3.07 16.97 -23.56
CA GLU A 118 3.02 16.30 -22.26
C GLU A 118 1.61 15.85 -21.86
N TRP A 119 0.57 16.38 -22.47
CA TRP A 119 -0.83 15.98 -22.26
C TRP A 119 -1.34 14.98 -23.32
N TRP A 120 -0.54 14.75 -24.31
CA TRP A 120 -0.85 13.90 -25.43
C TRP A 120 -0.77 12.44 -25.08
N GLY A 121 -1.73 11.66 -25.55
CA GLY A 121 -1.79 10.27 -25.20
C GLY A 121 -2.11 9.99 -23.74
N LYS A 122 -2.70 10.95 -23.02
CA LYS A 122 -2.94 10.81 -21.60
C LYS A 122 -4.37 10.39 -21.32
N THR A 123 -4.60 9.10 -21.32
CA THR A 123 -5.77 8.51 -20.69
C THR A 123 -5.90 8.90 -19.22
N PHE A 124 -4.81 9.34 -18.62
CA PHE A 124 -4.76 9.91 -17.29
C PHE A 124 -5.79 11.03 -17.08
N TYR A 125 -5.89 12.00 -17.97
CA TYR A 125 -6.88 13.08 -17.86
C TYR A 125 -8.32 12.63 -18.12
N LYS A 126 -8.53 11.68 -19.00
CA LYS A 126 -9.84 11.09 -19.24
C LYS A 126 -10.37 10.33 -18.02
N HIS A 127 -9.47 9.72 -17.24
CA HIS A 127 -9.78 8.81 -16.15
C HIS A 127 -9.28 9.28 -14.79
N PHE A 128 -8.80 10.51 -14.71
CA PHE A 128 -8.37 11.13 -13.47
C PHE A 128 -9.38 12.17 -12.98
N PRO A 129 -10.61 11.74 -12.72
CA PRO A 129 -11.52 12.60 -11.98
C PRO A 129 -10.97 12.73 -10.55
N ASN A 130 -11.39 13.76 -9.86
CA ASN A 130 -11.06 14.02 -8.45
C ASN A 130 -11.42 12.84 -7.51
N HIS A 131 -11.93 11.76 -8.05
CA HIS A 131 -12.38 10.56 -7.32
C HIS A 131 -11.33 9.46 -7.21
N GLY A 132 -10.29 9.52 -8.02
CA GLY A 132 -9.27 8.48 -8.13
C GLY A 132 -9.29 7.77 -9.48
N PHE A 133 -8.15 7.24 -9.85
CA PHE A 133 -7.93 6.55 -11.11
C PHE A 133 -7.88 5.05 -10.90
N VAL A 134 -8.47 4.28 -11.81
CA VAL A 134 -8.29 2.84 -11.94
C VAL A 134 -7.99 2.47 -13.38
N GLY A 135 -6.91 1.70 -13.57
CA GLY A 135 -6.48 1.19 -14.87
C GLY A 135 -7.15 -0.13 -15.23
N ASP A 136 -6.90 -0.59 -16.43
CA ASP A 136 -7.36 -1.88 -16.95
C ASP A 136 -6.20 -2.86 -17.25
N ILE A 137 -4.96 -2.37 -17.19
CA ILE A 137 -3.73 -3.17 -17.30
C ILE A 137 -3.03 -3.17 -15.95
N PHE A 138 -2.64 -4.37 -15.51
CA PHE A 138 -1.97 -4.56 -14.23
C PHE A 138 -0.51 -4.86 -14.44
N THR A 139 0.33 -4.15 -13.71
CA THR A 139 1.78 -4.36 -13.74
C THR A 139 2.32 -4.74 -12.38
N VAL A 140 3.40 -5.49 -12.39
CA VAL A 140 4.21 -5.80 -11.20
C VAL A 140 5.65 -5.46 -11.54
N ASN A 141 6.26 -4.57 -10.75
CA ASN A 141 7.58 -4.02 -11.02
C ASN A 141 7.71 -3.46 -12.45
N GLY A 142 6.65 -2.81 -12.95
CA GLY A 142 6.61 -2.21 -14.29
C GLY A 142 6.37 -3.18 -15.45
N VAL A 143 6.19 -4.47 -15.18
CA VAL A 143 5.93 -5.50 -16.21
C VAL A 143 4.47 -5.92 -16.17
N ALA A 144 3.78 -5.86 -17.30
CA ALA A 144 2.39 -6.32 -17.41
C ALA A 144 2.33 -7.85 -17.37
N TYR A 145 1.54 -8.38 -16.43
CA TYR A 145 1.28 -9.82 -16.28
C TYR A 145 2.55 -10.71 -16.32
N PRO A 146 3.56 -10.46 -15.46
CA PRO A 146 4.83 -11.15 -15.54
C PRO A 146 4.72 -12.65 -15.28
N THR A 147 5.67 -13.39 -15.84
CA THR A 147 5.90 -14.80 -15.52
C THR A 147 7.19 -14.95 -14.72
N MET A 148 7.14 -15.71 -13.65
CA MET A 148 8.29 -16.00 -12.80
C MET A 148 8.44 -17.52 -12.61
N THR A 149 9.61 -18.05 -12.92
CA THR A 149 9.96 -19.42 -12.54
C THR A 149 10.44 -19.42 -11.09
N VAL A 150 9.88 -20.30 -10.28
CA VAL A 150 10.21 -20.44 -8.85
C VAL A 150 10.74 -21.84 -8.57
N ASP A 151 11.80 -21.91 -7.76
CA ASP A 151 12.29 -23.18 -7.20
C ASP A 151 11.24 -23.76 -6.23
N ARG A 152 11.22 -25.07 -6.04
CA ARG A 152 10.32 -25.73 -5.08
C ARG A 152 10.85 -25.54 -3.65
N ARG A 153 10.60 -24.35 -3.09
CA ARG A 153 11.00 -23.94 -1.76
C ARG A 153 10.10 -22.81 -1.25
N LYS A 154 10.37 -22.32 -0.04
CA LYS A 154 9.74 -21.11 0.49
C LYS A 154 10.41 -19.87 -0.09
N TYR A 155 9.56 -18.88 -0.42
CA TYR A 155 9.93 -17.52 -0.82
C TYR A 155 9.28 -16.52 0.13
N ARG A 156 9.94 -15.41 0.39
CA ARG A 156 9.38 -14.20 0.95
C ARG A 156 9.04 -13.26 -0.18
N PHE A 157 7.84 -12.73 -0.19
CA PHE A 157 7.44 -11.65 -1.08
C PHE A 157 7.03 -10.44 -0.27
N ARG A 158 7.50 -9.28 -0.68
CA ARG A 158 7.19 -8.00 -0.07
C ARG A 158 6.31 -7.22 -1.01
N PHE A 159 5.04 -7.11 -0.68
CA PHE A 159 4.01 -6.47 -1.49
C PHE A 159 3.92 -4.99 -1.14
N LEU A 160 3.81 -4.16 -2.18
CA LEU A 160 3.52 -2.74 -2.08
C LEU A 160 2.46 -2.39 -3.11
N ASP A 161 1.42 -1.67 -2.72
CA ASP A 161 0.48 -1.04 -3.64
C ASP A 161 0.94 0.37 -3.98
N CYS A 162 1.38 0.56 -5.23
CA CYS A 162 1.75 1.85 -5.81
C CYS A 162 0.65 2.47 -6.67
N SER A 163 -0.56 1.91 -6.68
CA SER A 163 -1.67 2.42 -7.49
C SER A 163 -2.17 3.76 -6.97
N ILE A 164 -2.76 4.55 -7.86
CA ILE A 164 -3.34 5.85 -7.50
C ILE A 164 -4.51 5.69 -6.52
N ALA A 165 -5.39 4.71 -6.77
CA ALA A 165 -6.59 4.51 -5.97
C ALA A 165 -7.02 3.05 -5.82
N ARG A 166 -6.46 2.14 -6.61
CA ARG A 166 -6.93 0.76 -6.66
C ARG A 166 -6.61 0.02 -5.38
N ILE A 167 -7.57 -0.78 -4.92
CA ILE A 167 -7.41 -1.74 -3.82
C ILE A 167 -7.41 -3.13 -4.43
N TYR A 168 -6.43 -3.94 -4.07
CA TYR A 168 -6.31 -5.34 -4.46
C TYR A 168 -6.81 -6.26 -3.35
N ASP A 169 -7.25 -7.46 -3.73
CA ASP A 169 -7.40 -8.61 -2.84
C ASP A 169 -6.74 -9.82 -3.52
N PHE A 170 -5.67 -10.33 -2.93
CA PHE A 170 -4.83 -11.33 -3.55
C PHE A 170 -5.16 -12.74 -3.08
N GLN A 171 -5.19 -13.67 -4.04
CA GLN A 171 -5.29 -15.12 -3.78
C GLN A 171 -4.29 -15.89 -4.65
N MET A 172 -3.82 -17.04 -4.14
CA MET A 172 -3.00 -17.98 -4.90
C MET A 172 -3.91 -19.04 -5.54
N MET A 173 -3.97 -19.06 -6.86
CA MET A 173 -4.91 -19.90 -7.62
C MET A 173 -4.21 -20.76 -8.67
N SER A 174 -4.78 -21.93 -8.94
CA SER A 174 -4.47 -22.77 -10.11
C SER A 174 -5.62 -22.77 -11.11
N SER A 175 -5.31 -23.00 -12.37
CA SER A 175 -6.28 -23.05 -13.47
C SER A 175 -5.88 -24.13 -14.45
N SER A 176 -6.84 -24.87 -14.97
CA SER A 176 -6.62 -25.86 -16.03
C SER A 176 -6.69 -25.25 -17.44
N GLN A 177 -7.39 -24.12 -17.59
CA GLN A 177 -7.61 -23.47 -18.88
C GLN A 177 -6.66 -22.29 -19.13
N GLY A 178 -6.06 -21.75 -18.08
CA GLY A 178 -5.22 -20.55 -18.14
C GLY A 178 -5.98 -19.24 -18.40
N PRO A 179 -5.25 -18.13 -18.58
CA PRO A 179 -5.84 -16.83 -18.78
C PRO A 179 -6.55 -16.69 -20.13
N LYS A 180 -7.66 -15.93 -20.12
CA LYS A 180 -8.43 -15.53 -21.32
C LYS A 180 -8.63 -14.02 -21.29
N SER A 181 -8.65 -13.37 -22.44
CA SER A 181 -8.95 -11.93 -22.51
C SER A 181 -10.39 -11.66 -22.05
N ALA A 182 -10.61 -10.52 -21.39
CA ALA A 182 -11.93 -10.11 -20.95
C ALA A 182 -12.90 -10.02 -22.12
N ALA A 183 -12.48 -9.50 -23.27
CA ALA A 183 -13.28 -9.43 -24.47
C ALA A 183 -13.75 -10.82 -24.95
N SER A 184 -12.89 -11.85 -24.92
CA SER A 184 -13.25 -13.21 -25.31
C SER A 184 -14.27 -13.86 -24.38
N LEU A 185 -14.42 -13.33 -23.16
CA LEU A 185 -15.39 -13.79 -22.17
C LEU A 185 -16.68 -12.96 -22.18
N GLY A 186 -16.85 -12.02 -23.13
CA GLY A 186 -18.02 -11.18 -23.24
C GLY A 186 -18.07 -10.01 -22.25
N TYR A 187 -16.96 -9.70 -21.59
CA TYR A 187 -16.85 -8.49 -20.78
C TYR A 187 -16.54 -7.32 -21.70
N GLY A 188 -17.43 -6.35 -21.72
CA GLY A 188 -17.29 -5.08 -22.44
C GLY A 188 -17.20 -3.91 -21.49
N GLY A 189 -16.78 -2.77 -22.02
CA GLY A 189 -16.59 -1.54 -21.26
C GLY A 189 -15.13 -1.13 -21.21
N ASP A 190 -14.89 0.17 -21.24
CA ASP A 190 -13.54 0.74 -21.35
C ASP A 190 -12.63 0.30 -20.21
N GLU A 191 -13.16 0.21 -18.98
CA GLU A 191 -12.39 -0.17 -17.80
C GLU A 191 -12.00 -1.67 -17.73
N LEU A 192 -12.45 -2.47 -18.71
CA LEU A 192 -12.22 -3.92 -18.71
C LEU A 192 -11.45 -4.43 -19.92
N GLN A 193 -11.21 -3.59 -20.92
CA GLN A 193 -10.67 -4.04 -22.22
C GLN A 193 -9.28 -4.66 -22.14
N GLY A 194 -8.39 -4.10 -21.35
CA GLY A 194 -7.01 -4.60 -21.18
C GLY A 194 -6.88 -5.78 -20.23
N GLN A 195 -7.96 -6.20 -19.57
CA GLN A 195 -7.89 -7.20 -18.52
C GLN A 195 -7.84 -8.64 -19.06
N TRP A 196 -7.06 -9.45 -18.35
CA TRP A 196 -7.05 -10.90 -18.49
C TRP A 196 -7.76 -11.53 -17.29
N ARG A 197 -8.40 -12.68 -17.50
CA ARG A 197 -9.13 -13.39 -16.45
C ARG A 197 -8.83 -14.87 -16.48
N ILE A 198 -8.97 -15.51 -15.34
CA ILE A 198 -8.82 -16.95 -15.16
C ILE A 198 -10.14 -17.51 -14.61
N PRO A 199 -11.17 -17.73 -15.46
CA PRO A 199 -12.54 -18.01 -14.99
C PRO A 199 -12.65 -19.30 -14.20
N ASP A 200 -11.89 -20.34 -14.52
CA ASP A 200 -11.89 -21.65 -13.86
C ASP A 200 -10.92 -21.73 -12.66
N ALA A 201 -10.24 -20.64 -12.32
CA ALA A 201 -9.25 -20.67 -11.26
C ALA A 201 -9.85 -21.01 -9.90
N GLN A 202 -9.12 -21.83 -9.15
CA GLN A 202 -9.46 -22.23 -7.78
C GLN A 202 -8.29 -21.94 -6.86
N GLN A 203 -8.59 -21.52 -5.63
CA GLN A 203 -7.55 -21.32 -4.63
C GLN A 203 -6.79 -22.63 -4.37
N CYS A 204 -5.47 -22.54 -4.35
CA CYS A 204 -4.61 -23.71 -4.24
C CYS A 204 -3.49 -23.61 -3.20
N MET A 205 -3.15 -22.38 -2.76
CA MET A 205 -2.11 -22.14 -1.74
C MET A 205 -2.56 -21.05 -0.77
N GLN A 206 -1.92 -21.02 0.39
CA GLN A 206 -2.10 -19.99 1.41
C GLN A 206 -0.86 -19.12 1.50
N PHE A 207 -1.07 -17.89 1.95
CA PHE A 207 -0.02 -16.99 2.40
C PHE A 207 0.26 -17.22 3.89
N VAL A 208 1.52 -17.06 4.29
CA VAL A 208 1.88 -16.86 5.69
C VAL A 208 2.34 -15.42 5.84
N GLU A 209 1.51 -14.56 6.37
CA GLU A 209 1.82 -13.15 6.59
C GLU A 209 2.79 -13.01 7.76
N ILE A 210 3.82 -12.18 7.57
CA ILE A 210 4.90 -11.97 8.54
C ILE A 210 5.19 -10.50 8.82
N ALA A 211 4.71 -9.58 7.96
CA ALA A 211 4.92 -8.15 8.15
C ALA A 211 3.79 -7.32 7.54
N SER A 212 3.63 -6.11 8.06
CA SER A 212 2.72 -5.06 7.59
C SER A 212 3.49 -3.78 7.25
N ASP A 213 2.83 -2.63 7.19
CA ASP A 213 3.45 -1.33 6.90
C ASP A 213 4.66 -1.05 7.78
N GLY A 214 4.52 -1.25 9.09
CA GLY A 214 5.55 -1.01 10.09
C GLY A 214 6.54 -2.17 10.27
N GLY A 215 6.59 -3.13 9.35
CA GLY A 215 7.52 -4.26 9.37
C GLY A 215 6.96 -5.49 10.09
N LEU A 216 7.85 -6.32 10.65
CA LEU A 216 7.47 -7.63 11.19
C LEU A 216 6.39 -7.54 12.26
N ILE A 217 5.33 -8.35 12.10
CA ILE A 217 4.23 -8.49 13.05
C ILE A 217 4.60 -9.42 14.20
N PRO A 218 3.84 -9.43 15.32
CA PRO A 218 4.18 -10.26 16.49
C PRO A 218 4.18 -11.77 16.23
N PHE A 219 3.23 -12.23 15.42
CA PHE A 219 3.03 -13.64 15.13
C PHE A 219 2.64 -13.81 13.67
N PRO A 220 3.27 -14.75 12.93
CA PRO A 220 2.83 -15.07 11.58
C PRO A 220 1.46 -15.73 11.59
N PHE A 221 0.65 -15.44 10.58
CA PHE A 221 -0.64 -16.13 10.42
C PHE A 221 -0.92 -16.51 8.97
N LYS A 222 -1.61 -17.64 8.82
CA LYS A 222 -2.02 -18.14 7.53
C LYS A 222 -3.26 -17.43 7.03
N ARG A 223 -3.26 -17.11 5.73
CA ARG A 223 -4.36 -16.46 5.03
C ARG A 223 -4.64 -17.11 3.70
N ASN A 224 -5.90 -17.15 3.34
CA ASN A 224 -6.33 -17.52 1.99
C ASN A 224 -6.21 -16.34 1.02
N ASN A 225 -6.42 -15.14 1.54
CA ASN A 225 -6.36 -13.87 0.82
C ASN A 225 -5.93 -12.75 1.75
N PHE A 226 -5.53 -11.63 1.16
CA PHE A 226 -5.35 -10.36 1.87
C PHE A 226 -5.62 -9.18 0.95
N GLU A 227 -6.17 -8.14 1.54
CA GLU A 227 -6.31 -6.84 0.88
C GLU A 227 -5.00 -6.07 0.91
N LEU A 228 -4.76 -5.29 -0.15
CA LEU A 228 -3.67 -4.34 -0.23
C LEU A 228 -4.23 -3.02 -0.76
N TRP A 229 -4.12 -1.98 0.06
CA TRP A 229 -4.60 -0.64 -0.23
C TRP A 229 -3.43 0.25 -0.67
N PRO A 230 -3.69 1.37 -1.38
CA PRO A 230 -2.63 2.30 -1.76
C PRO A 230 -1.69 2.67 -0.60
N ALA A 231 -0.40 2.59 -0.84
CA ALA A 231 0.72 2.75 0.08
C ALA A 231 0.92 1.64 1.12
N LYS A 232 -0.01 0.74 1.32
CA LYS A 232 0.18 -0.36 2.26
C LYS A 232 1.21 -1.35 1.77
N ARG A 233 1.93 -1.91 2.74
CA ARG A 233 2.87 -3.02 2.53
C ARG A 233 2.39 -4.25 3.27
N ARG A 234 2.73 -5.41 2.69
CA ARG A 234 2.61 -6.72 3.34
C ARG A 234 3.75 -7.59 2.94
N GLU A 235 4.20 -8.41 3.86
CA GLU A 235 5.17 -9.42 3.54
C GLU A 235 4.61 -10.78 3.89
N VAL A 236 4.76 -11.69 2.94
CA VAL A 236 4.24 -13.05 3.06
C VAL A 236 5.29 -14.08 2.68
N ILE A 237 5.23 -15.24 3.32
CA ILE A 237 5.94 -16.43 2.89
C ILE A 237 4.97 -17.28 2.09
N ILE A 238 5.41 -17.71 0.90
CA ILE A 238 4.71 -18.69 0.05
C ILE A 238 5.60 -19.94 -0.05
N ASP A 239 5.01 -21.09 0.27
CA ASP A 239 5.69 -22.39 0.19
C ASP A 239 5.34 -23.10 -1.12
N PHE A 240 6.23 -23.00 -2.10
CA PHE A 240 6.05 -23.64 -3.41
C PHE A 240 6.43 -25.13 -3.41
N THR A 241 6.61 -25.77 -2.29
CA THR A 241 6.85 -27.23 -2.23
C THR A 241 5.56 -28.05 -2.31
N LYS A 242 4.43 -27.46 -1.92
CA LYS A 242 3.14 -28.15 -1.80
C LYS A 242 1.96 -27.21 -1.92
N TYR A 243 0.84 -27.77 -2.32
CA TYR A 243 -0.47 -27.12 -2.27
C TYR A 243 -1.02 -27.08 -0.84
N GLN A 244 -2.10 -26.33 -0.62
CA GLN A 244 -2.72 -26.20 0.71
C GLN A 244 -3.32 -27.50 1.28
N ASP A 245 -3.65 -28.44 0.41
CA ASP A 245 -4.13 -29.79 0.78
C ASP A 245 -2.98 -30.75 1.16
N GLY A 246 -1.72 -30.28 1.08
CA GLY A 246 -0.53 -31.06 1.35
C GLY A 246 0.05 -31.80 0.14
N THR A 247 -0.61 -31.79 -0.99
CA THR A 247 -0.12 -32.43 -2.23
C THR A 247 1.17 -31.73 -2.70
N PRO A 248 2.27 -32.47 -2.95
CA PRO A 248 3.51 -31.85 -3.47
C PRO A 248 3.30 -31.24 -4.84
N THR A 249 3.91 -30.07 -5.05
CA THR A 249 3.99 -29.46 -6.40
C THR A 249 4.96 -30.24 -7.27
N LYS A 250 4.79 -30.10 -8.59
CA LYS A 250 5.65 -30.71 -9.61
C LYS A 250 6.25 -29.64 -10.50
N LYS A 251 7.41 -29.94 -11.08
CA LYS A 251 8.01 -29.10 -12.11
C LYS A 251 7.02 -28.94 -13.28
N GLY A 252 6.82 -27.69 -13.69
CA GLY A 252 5.88 -27.32 -14.74
C GLY A 252 4.48 -26.97 -14.26
N ASP A 253 4.13 -27.20 -12.97
CA ASP A 253 2.88 -26.72 -12.42
C ASP A 253 2.81 -25.20 -12.54
N VAL A 254 1.61 -24.69 -12.81
CA VAL A 254 1.35 -23.25 -12.97
C VAL A 254 0.41 -22.77 -11.89
N ILE A 255 0.83 -21.73 -11.19
CA ILE A 255 0.09 -21.07 -10.12
C ILE A 255 0.04 -19.58 -10.42
N TYR A 256 -1.08 -18.95 -10.14
CA TYR A 256 -1.26 -17.52 -10.35
C TYR A 256 -1.46 -16.80 -9.02
N LEU A 257 -0.70 -15.73 -8.81
CA LEU A 257 -1.13 -14.68 -7.91
C LEU A 257 -2.27 -13.95 -8.61
N THR A 258 -3.43 -13.90 -8.00
CA THR A 258 -4.66 -13.44 -8.64
C THR A 258 -5.28 -12.33 -7.81
N ASN A 259 -5.65 -11.21 -8.44
CA ASN A 259 -6.48 -10.19 -7.82
C ASN A 259 -7.97 -10.58 -7.99
N VAL A 260 -8.70 -10.59 -6.90
CA VAL A 260 -10.13 -10.91 -6.87
C VAL A 260 -11.01 -9.72 -6.44
N SER A 261 -10.40 -8.57 -6.16
CA SER A 261 -11.13 -7.33 -5.86
C SER A 261 -11.48 -6.58 -7.13
N LYS A 262 -12.77 -6.51 -7.44
CA LYS A 262 -13.25 -5.69 -8.56
C LYS A 262 -13.42 -4.24 -8.15
N MET A 263 -12.76 -3.35 -8.85
CA MET A 263 -12.87 -1.91 -8.68
C MET A 263 -12.99 -1.25 -10.06
N THR A 264 -14.07 -0.51 -10.29
CA THR A 264 -14.39 0.09 -11.59
C THR A 264 -14.16 1.59 -11.63
N ASP A 265 -14.03 2.19 -10.47
CA ASP A 265 -13.67 3.60 -10.29
C ASP A 265 -12.84 3.77 -9.02
N GLY A 266 -12.29 4.94 -8.77
CA GLY A 266 -11.46 5.24 -7.60
C GLY A 266 -12.21 5.32 -6.28
N ARG A 267 -13.47 4.97 -6.23
CA ARG A 267 -14.35 5.17 -5.09
C ARG A 267 -14.22 4.09 -4.04
N MET A 268 -14.44 2.85 -4.43
CA MET A 268 -14.33 1.66 -3.58
C MET A 268 -14.48 0.38 -4.40
N PRO A 269 -14.08 -0.78 -3.86
CA PRO A 269 -14.38 -2.07 -4.46
C PRO A 269 -15.89 -2.30 -4.65
N SER A 270 -16.27 -2.89 -5.79
CA SER A 270 -17.66 -2.92 -6.29
C SER A 270 -18.63 -3.76 -5.48
N LYS A 271 -18.17 -4.71 -4.65
CA LYS A 271 -19.07 -5.64 -3.96
C LYS A 271 -19.10 -5.52 -2.46
N SER A 272 -18.09 -5.01 -1.88
CA SER A 272 -18.02 -4.80 -0.45
C SER A 272 -16.80 -3.98 -0.17
N VAL A 273 -16.84 -3.27 0.89
CA VAL A 273 -15.68 -2.54 1.37
C VAL A 273 -14.69 -3.50 2.02
N ARG A 274 -15.13 -4.66 2.50
CA ARG A 274 -14.24 -5.68 3.11
C ARG A 274 -14.61 -7.07 2.64
N GLY A 275 -13.60 -7.80 2.17
CA GLY A 275 -13.79 -9.16 1.69
C GLY A 275 -14.70 -9.22 0.47
N GLY A 276 -14.74 -8.16 -0.33
CA GLY A 276 -15.53 -8.04 -1.55
C GLY A 276 -15.01 -8.89 -2.70
N ILE A 277 -14.76 -10.15 -2.41
CA ILE A 277 -14.32 -11.11 -3.42
C ILE A 277 -15.42 -11.28 -4.44
N ASP A 278 -15.18 -10.85 -5.67
CA ASP A 278 -16.00 -11.24 -6.80
C ASP A 278 -15.47 -12.55 -7.38
N PRO A 279 -16.19 -13.67 -7.21
CA PRO A 279 -15.72 -14.98 -7.70
C PRO A 279 -15.54 -15.02 -9.22
N ASN A 280 -16.11 -14.07 -9.95
CA ASN A 280 -15.96 -13.94 -11.39
C ASN A 280 -14.84 -12.96 -11.80
N TYR A 281 -14.28 -12.22 -10.84
CA TYR A 281 -13.21 -11.26 -11.07
C TYR A 281 -11.89 -11.83 -10.59
N LYS A 282 -11.26 -12.65 -11.44
CA LYS A 282 -10.02 -13.35 -11.15
C LYS A 282 -8.98 -12.90 -12.16
N ILE A 283 -8.21 -11.88 -11.80
CA ILE A 283 -7.18 -11.26 -12.67
C ILE A 283 -5.83 -11.87 -12.33
N PRO A 284 -5.13 -12.51 -13.29
CA PRO A 284 -3.78 -13.03 -13.05
C PRO A 284 -2.81 -11.86 -12.95
N MET A 285 -2.18 -11.68 -11.79
CA MET A 285 -1.18 -10.63 -11.56
C MET A 285 0.22 -11.13 -11.87
N ILE A 286 0.56 -12.33 -11.40
CA ILE A 286 1.83 -13.02 -11.66
C ILE A 286 1.53 -14.47 -12.01
N LYS A 287 2.18 -14.97 -13.06
CA LYS A 287 2.21 -16.39 -13.38
C LYS A 287 3.47 -17.02 -12.78
N PHE A 288 3.33 -17.89 -11.78
CA PHE A 288 4.42 -18.70 -11.28
C PHE A 288 4.48 -20.03 -12.03
N VAL A 289 5.67 -20.40 -12.48
CA VAL A 289 5.95 -21.72 -13.05
C VAL A 289 6.86 -22.46 -12.08
N ILE A 290 6.41 -23.60 -11.59
CA ILE A 290 7.19 -24.41 -10.65
C ILE A 290 8.39 -25.03 -11.36
N GLY A 291 9.57 -24.73 -10.87
CA GLY A 291 10.85 -25.24 -11.37
C GLY A 291 11.33 -26.50 -10.64
N ASP A 292 12.64 -26.65 -10.62
CA ASP A 292 13.31 -27.75 -9.92
C ASP A 292 13.34 -27.54 -8.40
N ALA A 293 13.73 -28.56 -7.67
CA ALA A 293 14.16 -28.36 -6.28
C ALA A 293 15.44 -27.49 -6.28
N PRO A 294 15.61 -26.58 -5.31
CA PRO A 294 16.80 -25.74 -5.26
C PRO A 294 18.07 -26.57 -5.08
N ALA A 295 19.16 -26.11 -5.70
CA ALA A 295 20.46 -26.79 -5.56
C ALA A 295 20.96 -26.79 -4.12
N VAL A 296 20.64 -25.73 -3.35
CA VAL A 296 20.90 -25.63 -1.92
C VAL A 296 19.58 -25.84 -1.18
N PRO A 297 19.53 -26.77 -0.21
CA PRO A 297 18.32 -27.02 0.57
C PRO A 297 17.80 -25.74 1.24
N ASP A 298 16.48 -25.57 1.27
CA ASP A 298 15.81 -24.48 1.95
C ASP A 298 15.99 -24.60 3.48
N ALA A 299 16.80 -23.73 4.04
CA ALA A 299 17.07 -23.68 5.49
C ALA A 299 16.12 -22.72 6.23
N SER A 300 15.21 -22.04 5.51
CA SER A 300 14.33 -21.06 6.10
C SER A 300 13.25 -21.68 6.99
N LEU A 301 12.76 -20.89 7.93
CA LEU A 301 11.70 -21.26 8.85
C LEU A 301 10.51 -20.33 8.71
N ILE A 302 9.35 -20.79 9.17
CA ILE A 302 8.24 -19.92 9.54
C ILE A 302 8.31 -19.80 11.07
N PRO A 303 8.77 -18.67 11.62
CA PRO A 303 8.91 -18.51 13.06
C PRO A 303 7.54 -18.58 13.75
N THR A 304 7.53 -19.00 15.01
CA THR A 304 6.30 -18.97 15.83
C THR A 304 6.07 -17.62 16.47
N LYS A 305 7.12 -16.81 16.61
CA LYS A 305 7.09 -15.43 17.10
C LYS A 305 8.04 -14.58 16.28
N LEU A 306 7.64 -13.36 16.04
CA LEU A 306 8.44 -12.34 15.37
C LEU A 306 8.66 -11.16 16.32
N ARG A 307 8.45 -9.94 15.84
CA ARG A 307 8.73 -8.72 16.59
C ARG A 307 7.52 -8.28 17.40
N PRO A 308 7.63 -8.10 18.73
CA PRO A 308 6.52 -7.64 19.56
C PRO A 308 6.09 -6.22 19.17
N LEU A 309 4.82 -5.87 19.39
CA LEU A 309 4.36 -4.49 19.26
C LEU A 309 4.89 -3.65 20.43
N PRO A 310 5.11 -2.33 20.24
CA PRO A 310 5.39 -1.43 21.34
C PRO A 310 4.22 -1.43 22.33
N ALA A 311 4.56 -1.27 23.61
CA ALA A 311 3.55 -1.26 24.65
C ALA A 311 2.62 -0.05 24.52
N VAL A 312 1.32 -0.29 24.50
CA VAL A 312 0.32 0.76 24.64
C VAL A 312 0.21 1.13 26.12
N PRO A 313 0.17 2.42 26.49
CA PRO A 313 -0.05 2.83 27.89
C PRO A 313 -1.28 2.15 28.48
N SER A 314 -1.17 1.57 29.68
CA SER A 314 -2.25 0.81 30.30
C SER A 314 -3.50 1.65 30.60
N ASN A 315 -3.33 2.97 30.71
CA ASN A 315 -4.39 3.94 30.96
C ASN A 315 -4.88 4.66 29.69
N TRP A 316 -4.59 4.15 28.50
CA TRP A 316 -4.92 4.84 27.25
C TRP A 316 -6.40 5.20 27.11
N GLN A 317 -7.33 4.43 27.71
CA GLN A 317 -8.75 4.75 27.68
C GLN A 317 -9.08 6.08 28.36
N THR A 318 -8.30 6.49 29.37
CA THR A 318 -8.49 7.81 30.03
C THR A 318 -8.04 8.97 29.14
N MET A 319 -7.34 8.68 28.04
CA MET A 319 -6.89 9.68 27.06
C MET A 319 -7.93 9.94 25.97
N LEU A 320 -9.01 9.16 25.91
CA LEU A 320 -10.03 9.26 24.85
C LEU A 320 -10.70 10.65 24.80
N ASP A 321 -10.90 11.30 25.95
CA ASP A 321 -11.53 12.63 26.02
C ASP A 321 -10.63 13.73 25.42
N ASN A 322 -9.32 13.50 25.37
CA ASN A 322 -8.34 14.45 24.87
C ASN A 322 -7.76 14.06 23.49
N ARG A 323 -8.37 13.07 22.81
CA ARG A 323 -7.90 12.66 21.49
C ARG A 323 -8.09 13.74 20.44
N MET A 324 -7.19 13.82 19.50
CA MET A 324 -7.36 14.67 18.32
C MET A 324 -8.24 13.98 17.28
N ILE A 325 -9.10 14.75 16.61
CA ILE A 325 -10.06 14.23 15.63
C ILE A 325 -9.76 14.85 14.28
N PHE A 326 -9.57 13.99 13.28
CA PHE A 326 -9.38 14.34 11.88
C PHE A 326 -10.48 13.66 11.06
N GLU A 327 -11.36 14.45 10.49
CA GLU A 327 -12.43 13.95 9.65
C GLU A 327 -12.12 14.24 8.19
N VAL A 328 -11.93 13.15 7.41
CA VAL A 328 -11.78 13.24 5.97
C VAL A 328 -13.15 13.39 5.32
N GLN A 329 -13.32 14.38 4.48
CA GLN A 329 -14.62 14.78 3.94
C GLN A 329 -14.52 15.15 2.46
N ARG A 330 -15.62 14.93 1.76
CA ARG A 330 -15.81 15.51 0.45
C ARG A 330 -16.51 16.86 0.58
N GLY A 331 -15.92 17.87 -0.06
CA GLY A 331 -16.49 19.19 -0.18
C GLY A 331 -16.69 19.60 -1.65
N SER A 332 -17.02 20.85 -1.86
CA SER A 332 -16.99 21.46 -3.18
C SER A 332 -16.64 22.94 -3.08
N ALA A 333 -15.80 23.44 -3.97
CA ALA A 333 -15.52 24.84 -4.16
C ALA A 333 -15.58 25.20 -5.64
N GLY A 334 -16.23 26.31 -5.97
CA GLY A 334 -16.35 26.74 -7.36
C GLY A 334 -17.10 25.78 -8.29
N GLY A 335 -17.84 24.81 -7.75
CA GLY A 335 -18.52 23.76 -8.53
C GLY A 335 -17.72 22.48 -8.72
N GLU A 336 -16.45 22.46 -8.28
CA GLU A 336 -15.58 21.29 -8.34
C GLU A 336 -15.55 20.54 -7.01
N THR A 337 -15.20 19.24 -7.07
CA THR A 337 -15.00 18.43 -5.86
C THR A 337 -13.68 18.79 -5.23
N GLU A 338 -13.74 19.15 -3.97
CA GLU A 338 -12.57 19.27 -3.09
C GLU A 338 -12.58 18.18 -2.04
N TRP A 339 -11.42 17.84 -1.55
CA TRP A 339 -11.25 16.94 -0.43
C TRP A 339 -10.75 17.69 0.78
N LEU A 340 -11.45 17.54 1.90
CA LEU A 340 -11.29 18.38 3.07
C LEU A 340 -10.87 17.56 4.29
N ILE A 341 -10.14 18.20 5.19
CA ILE A 341 -9.88 17.71 6.55
C ILE A 341 -10.51 18.67 7.54
N ASN A 342 -11.42 18.17 8.37
CA ASN A 342 -12.18 19.00 9.32
C ASN A 342 -12.88 20.20 8.63
N GLY A 343 -13.42 19.97 7.43
CA GLY A 343 -14.13 20.98 6.65
C GLY A 343 -13.26 22.04 6.00
N LYS A 344 -11.93 21.81 5.92
CA LYS A 344 -10.98 22.78 5.34
C LYS A 344 -10.06 22.11 4.32
N PRO A 345 -9.78 22.79 3.18
CA PRO A 345 -8.74 22.35 2.27
C PRO A 345 -7.36 22.53 2.89
N PHE A 346 -6.39 21.80 2.37
CA PHE A 346 -5.00 21.96 2.77
C PHE A 346 -4.47 23.32 2.34
N ASP A 347 -3.85 24.03 3.28
CA ASP A 347 -3.10 25.25 2.99
C ASP A 347 -1.66 25.09 3.49
N PRO A 348 -0.69 24.97 2.59
CA PRO A 348 0.70 24.76 2.95
C PRO A 348 1.30 25.91 3.78
N LEU A 349 0.78 27.14 3.63
CA LEU A 349 1.24 28.28 4.39
C LEU A 349 0.81 28.24 5.85
N THR A 350 -0.24 27.49 6.16
CA THR A 350 -0.81 27.37 7.51
C THR A 350 -0.48 26.05 8.17
N SER A 351 -0.19 25.03 7.39
CA SER A 351 -0.09 23.64 7.84
C SER A 351 1.36 23.17 8.03
N ALA A 352 2.34 23.87 7.49
CA ALA A 352 3.70 23.34 7.36
C ALA A 352 4.73 23.91 8.34
N THR A 353 4.35 24.79 9.25
CA THR A 353 5.33 25.40 10.15
C THR A 353 4.83 25.51 11.58
N SER A 354 5.72 25.18 12.53
CA SER A 354 5.54 25.47 13.97
C SER A 354 5.48 26.97 14.28
N GLN A 355 5.99 27.78 13.38
CA GLN A 355 5.89 29.22 13.50
C GLN A 355 4.50 29.65 13.06
N LYS A 356 3.81 30.39 13.93
CA LYS A 356 2.65 31.14 13.50
C LYS A 356 3.04 31.88 12.26
N ASN A 357 2.44 31.53 11.12
CA ASN A 357 2.65 32.33 9.93
C ASN A 357 2.24 33.77 10.22
N LYS A 358 2.55 34.69 9.35
CA LYS A 358 2.21 36.11 9.51
C LYS A 358 0.71 36.36 9.71
N LYS A 359 -0.15 35.36 9.45
CA LYS A 359 -1.60 35.38 9.69
C LYS A 359 -2.03 34.72 11.00
N GLY A 360 -1.09 34.18 11.78
CA GLY A 360 -1.37 33.55 13.06
C GLY A 360 -1.93 32.13 12.98
N LEU A 361 -1.80 31.48 11.81
CA LEU A 361 -2.27 30.11 11.60
C LEU A 361 -1.21 29.12 12.08
N SER A 362 -1.64 27.96 12.53
CA SER A 362 -0.79 26.89 13.07
C SER A 362 -1.19 25.53 12.49
N PRO A 363 -0.30 24.51 12.56
CA PRO A 363 -0.63 23.14 12.19
C PRO A 363 -1.90 22.66 12.90
N LEU A 364 -2.61 21.71 12.27
CA LEU A 364 -3.82 21.13 12.87
C LEU A 364 -3.52 20.33 14.13
N ALA A 365 -2.31 19.78 14.25
CA ALA A 365 -1.88 19.07 15.45
C ALA A 365 -0.45 19.43 15.83
N GLN A 366 -0.23 19.58 17.14
CA GLN A 366 1.09 19.71 17.74
C GLN A 366 1.26 18.63 18.80
N GLN A 367 2.36 17.89 18.71
CA GLN A 367 2.68 16.81 19.61
C GLN A 367 4.01 17.10 20.29
N LYS A 368 4.10 16.81 21.57
CA LYS A 368 5.35 16.95 22.30
C LYS A 368 6.22 15.73 22.07
N MET A 369 7.51 15.93 21.81
CA MET A 369 8.48 14.84 21.72
C MET A 369 8.48 14.01 23.01
N GLY A 370 8.54 12.70 22.89
CA GLY A 370 8.45 11.74 24.00
C GLY A 370 7.02 11.44 24.44
N SER A 371 5.99 12.06 23.85
CA SER A 371 4.60 11.82 24.22
C SER A 371 3.99 10.62 23.49
N TYR A 372 2.90 10.11 24.05
CA TYR A 372 1.98 9.17 23.40
C TYR A 372 0.61 9.83 23.34
N ASN A 373 -0.03 9.82 22.17
CA ASN A 373 -1.32 10.45 21.97
C ASN A 373 -2.25 9.60 21.13
N LEU A 374 -3.56 9.88 21.27
CA LEU A 374 -4.62 9.25 20.52
C LEU A 374 -5.11 10.19 19.42
N TRP A 375 -5.20 9.64 18.21
CA TRP A 375 -5.83 10.30 17.08
C TRP A 375 -7.03 9.50 16.62
N GLU A 376 -8.14 10.15 16.39
CA GLU A 376 -9.32 9.56 15.77
C GLU A 376 -9.40 10.03 14.31
N ILE A 377 -9.34 9.10 13.38
CA ILE A 377 -9.51 9.37 11.97
C ILE A 377 -10.92 8.92 11.58
N ARG A 378 -11.73 9.85 11.07
CA ARG A 378 -13.12 9.60 10.68
C ARG A 378 -13.29 9.76 9.19
N ASN A 379 -14.07 8.87 8.60
CA ASN A 379 -14.56 9.07 7.23
C ASN A 379 -15.93 9.74 7.29
N GLY A 380 -15.98 11.02 6.95
CA GLY A 380 -17.19 11.86 7.03
C GLY A 380 -18.26 11.55 6.01
N GLY A 381 -18.10 10.49 5.24
CA GLY A 381 -19.14 9.98 4.36
C GLY A 381 -18.88 10.19 2.87
N GLY A 382 -19.95 10.18 2.08
CA GLY A 382 -19.88 10.32 0.62
C GLY A 382 -19.65 9.00 -0.13
N GLY A 383 -19.39 7.88 0.58
CA GLY A 383 -19.27 6.55 -0.02
C GLY A 383 -17.94 6.30 -0.71
N TRP A 384 -16.86 6.98 -0.29
CA TRP A 384 -15.49 6.71 -0.70
C TRP A 384 -14.72 6.02 0.41
N VAL A 385 -13.76 5.21 0.04
CA VAL A 385 -12.73 4.70 0.92
C VAL A 385 -11.54 5.64 0.94
N HIS A 386 -10.81 5.67 2.07
CA HIS A 386 -9.63 6.51 2.21
C HIS A 386 -8.49 5.73 2.89
N PRO A 387 -7.42 5.39 2.17
CA PRO A 387 -6.16 5.00 2.78
C PRO A 387 -5.47 6.25 3.33
N VAL A 388 -5.49 6.46 4.64
CA VAL A 388 -4.91 7.66 5.27
C VAL A 388 -3.51 7.36 5.77
N HIS A 389 -2.51 7.93 5.09
CA HIS A 389 -1.11 7.80 5.46
C HIS A 389 -0.68 8.89 6.45
N LEU A 390 0.09 8.47 7.44
CA LEU A 390 0.59 9.30 8.53
C LEU A 390 2.11 9.26 8.52
N HIS A 391 2.74 10.38 8.19
CA HIS A 391 4.20 10.48 8.17
C HIS A 391 4.81 10.29 9.55
N MET A 392 6.09 9.99 9.60
CA MET A 392 6.97 9.80 10.73
C MET A 392 6.81 8.41 11.37
N GLU A 393 6.28 8.31 12.59
CA GLU A 393 6.18 7.04 13.30
C GLU A 393 4.90 6.27 12.97
N GLU A 394 4.96 4.96 13.10
CA GLU A 394 3.81 4.07 12.95
C GLU A 394 2.82 4.25 14.10
N HIS A 395 1.65 3.71 13.90
CA HIS A 395 0.59 3.66 14.89
C HIS A 395 0.11 2.23 15.16
N GLN A 396 -0.64 2.08 16.21
CA GLN A 396 -1.45 0.89 16.48
C GLN A 396 -2.93 1.28 16.49
N THR A 397 -3.78 0.50 15.85
CA THR A 397 -5.23 0.68 15.92
C THR A 397 -5.74 0.18 17.27
N LEU A 398 -6.36 1.06 18.03
CA LEU A 398 -6.90 0.75 19.36
C LEU A 398 -8.40 0.51 19.34
N MET A 399 -9.12 1.28 18.53
CA MET A 399 -10.56 1.12 18.35
C MET A 399 -10.97 1.32 16.90
N ARG A 400 -12.03 0.62 16.50
CA ARG A 400 -12.70 0.82 15.22
C ARG A 400 -14.21 0.82 15.44
N ASN A 401 -14.89 1.86 14.94
CA ASN A 401 -16.34 2.05 15.10
C ASN A 401 -16.80 1.88 16.56
N GLY A 402 -16.07 2.50 17.50
CA GLY A 402 -16.37 2.46 18.92
C GLY A 402 -16.05 1.14 19.64
N LYS A 403 -15.46 0.15 18.98
CA LYS A 403 -15.09 -1.14 19.56
C LYS A 403 -13.57 -1.24 19.72
N ILE A 404 -13.12 -1.70 20.88
CA ILE A 404 -11.70 -1.99 21.13
C ILE A 404 -11.27 -3.13 20.19
N VAL A 405 -10.15 -2.92 19.49
CA VAL A 405 -9.57 -3.90 18.58
C VAL A 405 -8.74 -4.91 19.36
N THR A 406 -8.96 -6.17 19.07
CA THR A 406 -8.19 -7.31 19.56
C THR A 406 -7.93 -8.29 18.42
N ALA A 407 -6.97 -9.19 18.58
CA ALA A 407 -6.70 -10.22 17.59
C ALA A 407 -7.92 -11.10 17.25
N GLY A 408 -8.89 -11.19 18.17
CA GLY A 408 -10.11 -11.99 17.97
C GLY A 408 -11.26 -11.27 17.24
N ASN A 409 -11.20 -9.94 17.12
CA ASN A 409 -12.28 -9.14 16.53
C ASN A 409 -11.79 -8.11 15.50
N ALA A 410 -10.53 -8.15 15.11
CA ALA A 410 -9.97 -7.24 14.12
C ALA A 410 -10.71 -7.42 12.78
N ALA A 411 -11.38 -6.37 12.36
CA ALA A 411 -12.09 -6.34 11.08
C ALA A 411 -11.09 -6.27 9.92
N HIS A 412 -10.03 -5.47 10.10
CA HIS A 412 -8.83 -5.55 9.29
C HIS A 412 -7.77 -6.31 10.08
N PRO A 413 -7.15 -7.31 9.48
CA PRO A 413 -6.03 -7.99 10.12
C PRO A 413 -4.85 -7.07 10.46
N ASP A 414 -4.70 -5.97 9.74
CA ASP A 414 -3.74 -4.89 9.98
C ASP A 414 -3.94 -4.21 11.32
N ASP A 415 -5.17 -4.16 11.79
CA ASP A 415 -5.51 -3.49 13.05
C ASP A 415 -4.75 -4.05 14.26
N VAL A 416 -4.10 -5.21 14.14
CA VAL A 416 -3.28 -5.83 15.20
C VAL A 416 -1.79 -5.81 14.88
N SER A 417 -1.34 -4.87 14.09
CA SER A 417 0.06 -4.69 13.69
C SER A 417 0.53 -3.23 13.83
N ARG A 418 1.74 -2.94 13.39
CA ARG A 418 2.23 -1.57 13.19
C ARG A 418 1.84 -1.11 11.82
N GLU A 419 1.18 0.03 11.74
CA GLU A 419 0.71 0.59 10.48
C GLU A 419 1.12 2.05 10.35
N ASP A 420 1.30 2.51 9.13
CA ASP A 420 1.39 3.94 8.81
C ASP A 420 0.30 4.40 7.84
N VAL A 421 -0.54 3.46 7.41
CA VAL A 421 -1.74 3.74 6.60
C VAL A 421 -2.97 3.20 7.29
N VAL A 422 -3.92 4.06 7.62
CA VAL A 422 -5.24 3.69 8.15
C VAL A 422 -6.18 3.42 6.99
N ALA A 423 -6.61 2.18 6.82
CA ALA A 423 -7.66 1.84 5.86
C ALA A 423 -9.03 2.23 6.43
N LEU A 424 -9.69 3.21 5.80
CA LEU A 424 -10.99 3.74 6.21
C LEU A 424 -12.08 3.41 5.20
N ASP A 425 -13.03 2.63 5.64
CA ASP A 425 -14.26 2.37 4.90
C ASP A 425 -15.23 3.57 5.01
N PRO A 426 -16.24 3.69 4.12
CA PRO A 426 -17.25 4.74 4.23
C PRO A 426 -17.90 4.77 5.61
N SER A 427 -17.96 5.97 6.22
CA SER A 427 -18.57 6.21 7.54
C SER A 427 -17.88 5.50 8.71
N GLU A 428 -16.64 5.07 8.56
CA GLU A 428 -15.87 4.49 9.64
C GLU A 428 -15.17 5.54 10.51
N SER A 429 -14.88 5.12 11.74
CA SER A 429 -14.04 5.84 12.70
C SER A 429 -13.00 4.87 13.28
N VAL A 430 -11.74 5.29 13.25
CA VAL A 430 -10.61 4.53 13.77
C VAL A 430 -9.85 5.39 14.78
N ILE A 431 -9.65 4.88 15.99
CA ILE A 431 -8.79 5.51 16.99
C ILE A 431 -7.47 4.77 16.99
N ILE A 432 -6.41 5.53 16.71
CA ILE A 432 -5.04 5.05 16.71
C ILE A 432 -4.27 5.64 17.89
N GLY A 433 -3.29 4.88 18.36
CA GLY A 433 -2.34 5.33 19.35
C GLY A 433 -0.94 5.44 18.74
N ARG A 434 -0.26 6.55 18.99
CA ARG A 434 1.07 6.84 18.42
C ARG A 434 2.01 7.36 19.48
N TYR A 435 3.26 6.92 19.40
CA TYR A 435 4.39 7.60 20.03
C TYR A 435 4.93 8.70 19.11
N PHE A 436 5.61 9.69 19.70
CA PHE A 436 6.29 10.78 19.01
C PHE A 436 7.69 10.91 19.60
N ARG A 437 8.60 9.97 19.24
CA ARG A 437 9.85 9.74 19.96
C ARG A 437 11.05 10.51 19.40
N ASP A 438 11.04 10.76 18.08
CA ASP A 438 12.20 11.27 17.36
C ASP A 438 11.84 12.48 16.52
N PHE A 439 12.87 13.26 16.16
CA PHE A 439 12.88 14.27 15.10
C PHE A 439 11.77 15.32 15.19
N VAL A 440 12.04 16.36 15.96
CA VAL A 440 11.16 17.55 16.00
C VAL A 440 11.05 18.20 14.62
N GLY A 441 9.91 18.77 14.32
CA GLY A 441 9.66 19.47 13.05
C GLY A 441 8.26 19.27 12.50
N PRO A 442 7.98 19.86 11.33
CA PRO A 442 6.70 19.74 10.64
C PRO A 442 6.63 18.45 9.82
N TYR A 443 5.43 17.87 9.78
CA TYR A 443 5.07 16.67 9.04
C TYR A 443 3.72 16.85 8.37
N VAL A 444 3.38 15.93 7.48
CA VAL A 444 2.06 15.85 6.85
C VAL A 444 1.40 14.51 7.15
N ALA A 445 0.10 14.48 6.99
CA ALA A 445 -0.70 13.29 6.86
C ALA A 445 -1.75 13.54 5.78
N HIS A 446 -2.08 12.51 5.00
CA HIS A 446 -2.92 12.68 3.82
C HIS A 446 -3.61 11.38 3.41
N CYS A 447 -4.60 11.50 2.55
CA CYS A 447 -5.17 10.34 1.88
C CYS A 447 -4.20 9.85 0.80
N HIS A 448 -3.95 8.56 0.77
CA HIS A 448 -3.10 7.95 -0.26
C HIS A 448 -3.89 7.43 -1.49
N ASN A 449 -5.18 7.77 -1.62
CA ASN A 449 -5.75 7.95 -2.95
C ASN A 449 -5.14 9.25 -3.48
N LEU A 450 -4.19 9.13 -4.40
CA LEU A 450 -3.36 10.25 -4.82
C LEU A 450 -4.16 11.34 -5.58
N ALA A 451 -5.33 10.99 -6.12
CA ALA A 451 -6.24 12.00 -6.63
C ALA A 451 -6.87 12.84 -5.52
N HIS A 452 -7.16 12.24 -4.37
CA HIS A 452 -7.64 12.97 -3.20
C HIS A 452 -6.53 13.83 -2.58
N GLU A 453 -5.31 13.30 -2.50
CA GLU A 453 -4.14 14.01 -2.02
C GLU A 453 -3.88 15.27 -2.87
N ASP A 454 -3.76 15.12 -4.20
CA ASP A 454 -3.52 16.22 -5.14
C ASP A 454 -4.68 17.25 -5.12
N HIS A 455 -5.88 16.86 -4.66
CA HIS A 455 -7.02 17.74 -4.47
C HIS A 455 -7.29 18.05 -2.99
N GLN A 456 -6.22 18.20 -2.21
CA GLN A 456 -6.14 18.84 -0.90
C GLN A 456 -6.57 18.00 0.31
N MET A 457 -6.72 16.66 0.19
CA MET A 457 -6.94 15.81 1.36
C MET A 457 -5.65 15.55 2.12
N MET A 458 -5.13 16.60 2.72
CA MET A 458 -3.86 16.62 3.47
C MET A 458 -3.98 17.56 4.67
N TRP A 459 -3.18 17.32 5.72
CA TRP A 459 -3.00 18.26 6.82
C TRP A 459 -1.58 18.26 7.34
N GLY A 460 -1.16 19.43 7.83
CA GLY A 460 0.11 19.59 8.53
C GLY A 460 -0.03 19.30 10.01
N TRP A 461 0.99 18.69 10.57
CA TRP A 461 1.17 18.49 12.00
C TRP A 461 2.64 18.60 12.38
N GLU A 462 2.98 18.71 13.65
CA GLU A 462 4.38 18.85 14.06
C GLU A 462 4.69 18.15 15.37
N ILE A 463 5.97 17.79 15.54
CA ILE A 463 6.56 17.40 16.82
C ILE A 463 7.33 18.60 17.37
N THR A 464 6.98 19.03 18.56
CA THR A 464 7.67 20.10 19.31
C THR A 464 8.59 19.50 20.37
N PRO A 465 9.63 20.24 20.81
CA PRO A 465 10.51 19.80 21.88
C PRO A 465 9.79 19.47 23.20
#